data_d98b0dffb1d7508a76adfe1e384d5a0a
#
_entry.id   d98b0dffb1d7508a76adfe1e384d5a0a
#
_cell.length_a   1.000
_cell.length_b   1.000
_cell.length_c   1.000
_cell.angle_alpha   90.00
_cell.angle_beta   90.00
_cell.angle_gamma   90.00
#
_symmetry.space_group_name_H-M   'P 1'
#
loop_
_entity.id
_entity.type
_entity.pdbx_description
1 polymer ?
#
loop_
_entity_poly.entity_id
_entity_poly.type
_entity_poly.pdbx_seq_one_letter_code
_entity_poly.pdbx_strand_id
1 'polypeptide(L)'
;NLDIVDVDGAVNFAADVTYADGADIITASAGTSNFRAGVNAGNSIESGGNYNVVVGDEAGTAITTGDYNISIGFEAGKAVTTGGENILIGGKAGDALTTASGNVAIGRASLTTDTLGSTSTAVGFQTLSTQNFTSATNAYNVAVGYQAGTAVTTGVENTLIGGLAGDAITTGVSNTGVGKSSVGATTTGDFNTGVGHGALLKNTTADSNTAVGYQALADNTTGFSNTALGKDALANTTTGDSNVAVGQNSMDANTTGDDNVAVGQGALDANTTANGNTAVGKSSLGANTT
;
A
#
# COMPACT_ATOMS: atom_id res chain seq x y z
N ASN A 1 24.82 -47.95 5.89
CA ASN A 1 23.62 -47.28 5.34
C ASN A 1 22.46 -47.58 6.25
N LEU A 2 21.89 -46.56 6.91
CA LEU A 2 20.57 -46.67 7.52
C LEU A 2 19.56 -46.38 6.42
N ASP A 3 18.95 -47.42 5.89
CA ASP A 3 18.00 -47.27 4.78
C ASP A 3 16.61 -46.76 5.23
N ILE A 4 16.27 -46.93 6.51
CA ILE A 4 15.05 -46.38 7.15
C ILE A 4 15.32 -46.20 8.64
N VAL A 5 15.19 -45.00 9.18
CA VAL A 5 15.09 -44.77 10.61
C VAL A 5 13.66 -44.30 10.88
N ASP A 6 12.81 -45.18 11.36
CA ASP A 6 11.51 -44.84 11.90
C ASP A 6 11.72 -44.54 13.40
N VAL A 7 11.52 -43.26 13.79
CA VAL A 7 11.68 -42.82 15.17
C VAL A 7 10.37 -42.31 15.67
N ASP A 8 9.71 -43.12 16.50
CA ASP A 8 8.41 -42.75 17.14
C ASP A 8 8.55 -41.64 18.21
N GLY A 9 9.65 -40.93 18.27
CA GLY A 9 9.91 -39.88 19.24
C GLY A 9 10.72 -38.71 18.66
N ALA A 10 11.00 -37.69 19.51
CA ALA A 10 11.84 -36.57 19.10
C ALA A 10 13.29 -37.03 18.84
N VAL A 11 13.81 -36.68 17.66
CA VAL A 11 15.24 -36.84 17.34
C VAL A 11 15.98 -35.52 17.61
N ASN A 12 16.89 -35.52 18.55
CA ASN A 12 17.76 -34.41 18.84
C ASN A 12 19.11 -34.59 18.15
N PHE A 13 19.47 -33.69 17.25
CA PHE A 13 20.81 -33.65 16.67
C PHE A 13 21.69 -32.69 17.48
N ALA A 14 22.87 -33.13 17.90
CA ALA A 14 23.81 -32.30 18.66
C ALA A 14 24.65 -31.36 17.77
N ALA A 15 24.50 -31.48 16.45
CA ALA A 15 25.21 -30.70 15.44
C ALA A 15 24.30 -30.48 14.23
N ASP A 16 24.77 -29.71 13.25
CA ASP A 16 24.06 -29.43 12.02
C ASP A 16 23.63 -30.72 11.29
N VAL A 17 22.46 -30.73 10.71
CA VAL A 17 21.99 -31.81 9.84
C VAL A 17 22.35 -31.46 8.40
N THR A 18 23.24 -32.28 7.80
CA THR A 18 23.63 -32.13 6.40
C THR A 18 22.89 -33.16 5.55
N TYR A 19 22.22 -32.69 4.52
CA TYR A 19 21.56 -33.55 3.52
C TYR A 19 22.52 -33.81 2.36
N ALA A 20 22.50 -35.03 1.82
CA ALA A 20 23.26 -35.36 0.63
C ALA A 20 22.70 -34.65 -0.62
N ASP A 21 23.53 -34.45 -1.64
CA ASP A 21 23.08 -33.90 -2.91
C ASP A 21 21.87 -34.69 -3.46
N GLY A 22 20.78 -33.95 -3.78
CA GLY A 22 19.54 -34.51 -4.27
C GLY A 22 18.61 -35.06 -3.18
N ALA A 23 18.90 -34.83 -1.89
CA ALA A 23 17.99 -35.19 -0.81
C ALA A 23 17.01 -34.08 -0.49
N ASP A 24 15.73 -34.41 -0.34
CA ASP A 24 14.66 -33.50 -0.01
C ASP A 24 14.31 -33.55 1.48
N ILE A 25 13.89 -32.39 2.05
CA ILE A 25 13.23 -32.34 3.35
C ILE A 25 11.74 -32.45 3.09
N ILE A 26 11.15 -33.59 3.41
CA ILE A 26 9.72 -33.82 3.28
C ILE A 26 9.08 -33.73 4.67
N THR A 27 8.15 -32.76 4.83
CA THR A 27 7.36 -32.64 6.06
C THR A 27 5.99 -33.30 5.85
N ALA A 28 5.62 -34.23 6.73
CA ALA A 28 4.34 -34.91 6.64
C ALA A 28 3.20 -33.92 6.92
N SER A 29 2.26 -33.81 5.98
CA SER A 29 0.98 -33.12 6.14
C SER A 29 -0.10 -33.88 5.39
N ALA A 30 -1.38 -33.63 5.69
CA ALA A 30 -2.46 -34.29 4.99
C ALA A 30 -2.59 -33.86 3.51
N GLY A 31 -2.08 -32.68 3.14
CA GLY A 31 -1.99 -32.21 1.75
C GLY A 31 -0.68 -32.61 1.06
N THR A 32 -0.50 -32.17 -0.18
CA THR A 32 0.63 -32.51 -1.02
C THR A 32 1.67 -31.39 -1.01
N SER A 33 2.98 -31.77 -0.87
CA SER A 33 4.12 -30.85 -1.05
C SER A 33 4.12 -29.61 -0.15
N ASN A 34 3.69 -29.73 1.11
CA ASN A 34 3.75 -28.65 2.08
C ASN A 34 5.08 -28.69 2.84
N PHE A 35 5.69 -27.52 3.10
CA PHE A 35 6.83 -27.38 3.99
C PHE A 35 6.39 -26.66 5.28
N ARG A 36 6.65 -27.29 6.44
CA ARG A 36 6.21 -26.81 7.75
C ARG A 36 7.37 -26.79 8.73
N ALA A 37 7.62 -25.63 9.37
CA ALA A 37 8.67 -25.51 10.41
C ALA A 37 8.24 -24.52 11.50
N GLY A 38 8.05 -24.96 12.71
CA GLY A 38 7.64 -24.18 13.86
C GLY A 38 6.51 -24.82 14.65
N VAL A 39 6.29 -24.31 15.86
CA VAL A 39 5.20 -24.82 16.72
C VAL A 39 3.87 -24.46 16.07
N ASN A 40 2.98 -25.43 15.90
CA ASN A 40 1.67 -25.31 15.25
C ASN A 40 1.69 -24.76 13.81
N ALA A 41 2.85 -24.64 13.15
CA ALA A 41 2.91 -24.19 11.77
C ALA A 41 2.06 -25.12 10.87
N GLY A 42 1.03 -24.55 10.20
CA GLY A 42 0.15 -25.28 9.29
C GLY A 42 -0.48 -26.55 9.86
N ASN A 43 -0.75 -26.61 11.16
CA ASN A 43 -1.22 -27.85 11.81
C ASN A 43 -2.65 -28.25 11.45
N SER A 44 -3.45 -27.39 10.85
CA SER A 44 -4.80 -27.65 10.35
C SER A 44 -4.87 -28.03 8.88
N ILE A 45 -3.73 -28.14 8.16
CA ILE A 45 -3.73 -28.47 6.72
C ILE A 45 -4.37 -29.85 6.53
N GLU A 46 -5.42 -29.89 5.70
CA GLU A 46 -6.19 -31.07 5.34
C GLU A 46 -5.80 -31.61 3.96
N SER A 47 -6.40 -32.75 3.56
CA SER A 47 -6.31 -33.25 2.20
C SER A 47 -6.94 -32.24 1.23
N GLY A 48 -6.14 -31.62 0.40
CA GLY A 48 -6.58 -30.53 -0.48
C GLY A 48 -5.79 -29.24 -0.26
N GLY A 49 -5.19 -29.05 0.92
CA GLY A 49 -4.26 -27.94 1.15
C GLY A 49 -2.85 -28.30 0.65
N ASN A 50 -2.41 -27.71 -0.46
CA ASN A 50 -1.21 -28.15 -1.17
C ASN A 50 -0.23 -26.99 -1.40
N TYR A 51 1.05 -27.33 -1.57
CA TYR A 51 2.10 -26.40 -1.98
C TYR A 51 2.28 -25.18 -1.04
N ASN A 52 1.98 -25.34 0.26
CA ASN A 52 2.15 -24.28 1.24
C ASN A 52 3.53 -24.33 1.88
N VAL A 53 4.11 -23.14 2.10
CA VAL A 53 5.34 -22.97 2.89
C VAL A 53 4.96 -22.20 4.16
N VAL A 54 5.03 -22.85 5.32
CA VAL A 54 4.67 -22.25 6.61
C VAL A 54 5.83 -22.37 7.60
N VAL A 55 6.42 -21.25 7.97
CA VAL A 55 7.62 -21.20 8.82
C VAL A 55 7.43 -20.18 9.94
N GLY A 56 7.45 -20.62 11.16
CA GLY A 56 7.30 -19.78 12.35
C GLY A 56 6.24 -20.32 13.29
N ASP A 57 6.29 -19.85 14.53
CA ASP A 57 5.30 -20.21 15.54
C ASP A 57 3.93 -19.70 15.13
N GLU A 58 2.94 -20.57 15.10
CA GLU A 58 1.56 -20.35 14.64
C GLU A 58 1.41 -19.81 13.20
N ALA A 59 2.44 -19.89 12.35
CA ALA A 59 2.30 -19.50 10.94
C ALA A 59 1.29 -20.41 10.23
N GLY A 60 0.34 -19.82 9.48
CA GLY A 60 -0.65 -20.56 8.69
C GLY A 60 -1.46 -21.59 9.49
N THR A 61 -1.61 -21.41 10.79
CA THR A 61 -2.20 -22.40 11.71
C THR A 61 -3.57 -22.89 11.27
N ALA A 62 -4.43 -22.00 10.75
CA ALA A 62 -5.79 -22.30 10.36
C ALA A 62 -5.93 -22.80 8.91
N ILE A 63 -4.86 -22.86 8.12
CA ILE A 63 -4.95 -23.34 6.72
C ILE A 63 -5.56 -24.74 6.71
N THR A 64 -6.64 -24.90 5.96
CA THR A 64 -7.30 -26.21 5.72
C THR A 64 -7.05 -26.68 4.30
N THR A 65 -7.74 -26.11 3.32
CA THR A 65 -7.64 -26.46 1.90
C THR A 65 -7.05 -25.35 1.02
N GLY A 66 -6.57 -24.25 1.62
CA GLY A 66 -5.89 -23.19 0.87
C GLY A 66 -4.58 -23.68 0.27
N ASP A 67 -4.33 -23.33 -1.00
CA ASP A 67 -3.14 -23.74 -1.77
C ASP A 67 -2.18 -22.59 -2.00
N TYR A 68 -0.90 -22.92 -2.25
CA TYR A 68 0.14 -22.00 -2.68
C TYR A 68 0.39 -20.81 -1.74
N ASN A 69 0.13 -20.96 -0.45
CA ASN A 69 0.44 -19.89 0.52
C ASN A 69 1.90 -19.98 0.99
N ILE A 70 2.54 -18.82 1.12
CA ILE A 70 3.82 -18.64 1.80
C ILE A 70 3.56 -17.82 3.07
N SER A 71 3.67 -18.43 4.25
CA SER A 71 3.46 -17.79 5.55
C SER A 71 4.73 -17.93 6.38
N ILE A 72 5.54 -16.87 6.48
CA ILE A 72 6.83 -16.91 7.18
C ILE A 72 6.88 -15.84 8.27
N GLY A 73 6.94 -16.25 9.52
CA GLY A 73 7.01 -15.39 10.69
C GLY A 73 6.00 -15.79 11.77
N PHE A 74 6.18 -15.25 12.98
CA PHE A 74 5.24 -15.45 14.08
C PHE A 74 3.84 -15.02 13.69
N GLU A 75 2.86 -15.91 13.76
CA GLU A 75 1.44 -15.69 13.40
C GLU A 75 1.22 -15.20 11.96
N ALA A 76 2.17 -15.33 11.03
CA ALA A 76 1.95 -14.94 9.64
C ALA A 76 0.84 -15.80 9.01
N GLY A 77 -0.20 -15.16 8.46
CA GLY A 77 -1.35 -15.84 7.87
C GLY A 77 -2.10 -16.76 8.82
N LYS A 78 -2.08 -16.49 10.12
CA LYS A 78 -2.63 -17.35 11.16
C LYS A 78 -4.07 -17.80 10.93
N ALA A 79 -4.94 -16.88 10.48
CA ALA A 79 -6.36 -17.13 10.28
C ALA A 79 -6.73 -17.62 8.86
N VAL A 80 -5.78 -17.69 7.92
CA VAL A 80 -6.03 -18.19 6.56
C VAL A 80 -6.61 -19.60 6.64
N THR A 81 -7.75 -19.83 5.97
CA THR A 81 -8.43 -21.15 5.93
C THR A 81 -8.38 -21.76 4.54
N THR A 82 -9.20 -21.25 3.63
CA THR A 82 -9.31 -21.69 2.25
C THR A 82 -8.72 -20.72 1.23
N GLY A 83 -8.29 -19.53 1.69
CA GLY A 83 -7.58 -18.55 0.86
C GLY A 83 -6.27 -19.13 0.33
N GLY A 84 -5.94 -18.83 -0.92
CA GLY A 84 -4.75 -19.34 -1.60
C GLY A 84 -3.89 -18.23 -2.23
N GLU A 85 -2.69 -18.63 -2.69
CA GLU A 85 -1.81 -17.73 -3.44
C GLU A 85 -1.36 -16.47 -2.65
N ASN A 86 -1.35 -16.54 -1.32
CA ASN A 86 -0.90 -15.42 -0.48
C ASN A 86 0.58 -15.55 -0.13
N ILE A 87 1.31 -14.41 -0.19
CA ILE A 87 2.69 -14.29 0.29
C ILE A 87 2.71 -13.42 1.54
N LEU A 88 2.86 -14.02 2.72
CA LEU A 88 2.72 -13.40 4.03
C LEU A 88 4.04 -13.56 4.81
N ILE A 89 4.90 -12.54 4.79
CA ILE A 89 6.25 -12.62 5.37
C ILE A 89 6.44 -11.52 6.42
N GLY A 90 6.62 -11.92 7.66
CA GLY A 90 6.80 -11.04 8.81
C GLY A 90 5.85 -11.37 9.95
N GLY A 91 6.21 -10.98 11.18
CA GLY A 91 5.34 -11.22 12.34
C GLY A 91 3.98 -10.55 12.13
N LYS A 92 2.90 -11.35 12.17
CA LYS A 92 1.51 -10.91 11.96
C LYS A 92 1.25 -10.32 10.57
N ALA A 93 1.98 -10.73 9.54
CA ALA A 93 1.65 -10.37 8.18
C ALA A 93 0.38 -11.12 7.75
N GLY A 94 -0.68 -10.40 7.38
CA GLY A 94 -1.96 -10.97 6.95
C GLY A 94 -2.60 -11.93 7.96
N ASP A 95 -2.38 -11.72 9.27
CA ASP A 95 -2.79 -12.69 10.30
C ASP A 95 -4.30 -12.83 10.47
N ALA A 96 -5.10 -11.85 10.03
CA ALA A 96 -6.56 -11.91 10.04
C ALA A 96 -7.20 -12.43 8.75
N LEU A 97 -6.45 -12.56 7.64
CA LEU A 97 -6.98 -13.07 6.37
C LEU A 97 -7.60 -14.45 6.56
N THR A 98 -8.76 -14.69 5.97
CA THR A 98 -9.48 -15.99 6.09
C THR A 98 -9.61 -16.71 4.75
N THR A 99 -10.48 -16.25 3.86
CA THR A 99 -10.72 -16.82 2.52
C THR A 99 -10.14 -15.96 1.40
N ALA A 100 -9.49 -14.86 1.75
CA ALA A 100 -8.85 -13.93 0.82
C ALA A 100 -7.66 -14.58 0.09
N SER A 101 -7.45 -14.18 -1.16
CA SER A 101 -6.44 -14.79 -2.04
C SER A 101 -5.62 -13.76 -2.80
N GLY A 102 -4.43 -14.16 -3.24
CA GLY A 102 -3.59 -13.34 -4.11
C GLY A 102 -3.00 -12.11 -3.44
N ASN A 103 -2.83 -12.10 -2.12
CA ASN A 103 -2.25 -10.99 -1.39
C ASN A 103 -0.74 -11.15 -1.20
N VAL A 104 -0.01 -10.04 -1.30
CA VAL A 104 1.40 -9.95 -0.90
C VAL A 104 1.49 -9.03 0.32
N ALA A 105 1.82 -9.58 1.48
CA ALA A 105 2.04 -8.85 2.73
C ALA A 105 3.45 -9.15 3.27
N ILE A 106 4.37 -8.21 3.09
CA ILE A 106 5.76 -8.37 3.52
C ILE A 106 6.14 -7.26 4.51
N GLY A 107 6.35 -7.64 5.74
CA GLY A 107 6.68 -6.73 6.83
C GLY A 107 5.84 -7.01 8.07
N ARG A 108 6.34 -6.60 9.24
CA ARG A 108 5.60 -6.79 10.50
C ARG A 108 4.28 -6.03 10.44
N ALA A 109 3.18 -6.73 10.75
CA ALA A 109 1.82 -6.20 10.77
C ALA A 109 1.38 -5.53 9.44
N SER A 110 1.91 -5.97 8.30
CA SER A 110 1.37 -5.61 6.99
C SER A 110 0.06 -6.37 6.77
N LEU A 111 -0.99 -5.69 6.31
CA LEU A 111 -2.33 -6.25 6.03
C LEU A 111 -2.91 -7.06 7.21
N THR A 112 -2.68 -6.59 8.43
CA THR A 112 -2.94 -7.37 9.66
C THR A 112 -4.42 -7.43 10.06
N THR A 113 -5.28 -6.53 9.59
CA THR A 113 -6.70 -6.47 10.00
C THR A 113 -7.65 -7.03 8.96
N ASP A 114 -7.22 -7.11 7.70
CA ASP A 114 -8.08 -7.53 6.59
C ASP A 114 -8.48 -9.00 6.71
N THR A 115 -9.76 -9.26 6.51
CA THR A 115 -10.31 -10.62 6.59
C THR A 115 -10.66 -11.21 5.21
N LEU A 116 -11.20 -10.40 4.31
CA LEU A 116 -11.80 -10.87 3.04
C LEU A 116 -11.28 -10.10 1.80
N GLY A 117 -10.36 -9.14 1.98
CA GLY A 117 -9.76 -8.41 0.86
C GLY A 117 -8.71 -9.25 0.13
N SER A 118 -8.82 -9.30 -1.18
CA SER A 118 -7.93 -10.03 -2.07
C SER A 118 -7.12 -9.08 -2.96
N THR A 119 -6.04 -9.58 -3.55
CA THR A 119 -5.26 -8.89 -4.60
C THR A 119 -4.59 -7.59 -4.14
N SER A 120 -4.28 -7.45 -2.86
CA SER A 120 -3.51 -6.33 -2.32
C SER A 120 -2.01 -6.63 -2.25
N THR A 121 -1.17 -5.60 -2.48
CA THR A 121 0.28 -5.66 -2.28
C THR A 121 0.68 -4.69 -1.17
N ALA A 122 1.13 -5.20 -0.03
CA ALA A 122 1.52 -4.45 1.16
C ALA A 122 2.96 -4.80 1.55
N VAL A 123 3.93 -3.93 1.24
CA VAL A 123 5.36 -4.17 1.52
C VAL A 123 5.91 -3.07 2.43
N GLY A 124 6.18 -3.42 3.67
CA GLY A 124 6.71 -2.52 4.68
C GLY A 124 6.06 -2.73 6.05
N PHE A 125 6.60 -2.06 7.06
CA PHE A 125 6.05 -2.10 8.42
C PHE A 125 4.68 -1.42 8.47
N GLN A 126 3.65 -2.10 8.98
CA GLN A 126 2.27 -1.61 9.13
C GLN A 126 1.65 -1.02 7.85
N THR A 127 2.00 -1.57 6.69
CA THR A 127 1.44 -1.17 5.41
C THR A 127 0.03 -1.74 5.27
N LEU A 128 -0.97 -0.94 4.87
CA LEU A 128 -2.39 -1.32 4.77
C LEU A 128 -2.91 -2.01 6.05
N SER A 129 -2.42 -1.61 7.22
CA SER A 129 -2.66 -2.36 8.46
C SER A 129 -4.10 -2.30 8.97
N THR A 130 -4.90 -1.31 8.55
CA THR A 130 -6.32 -1.19 8.93
C THR A 130 -7.29 -1.57 7.81
N GLN A 131 -6.77 -1.97 6.63
CA GLN A 131 -7.63 -2.47 5.55
C GLN A 131 -8.49 -3.62 6.08
N ASN A 132 -9.81 -3.55 5.84
CA ASN A 132 -10.72 -4.62 6.24
C ASN A 132 -12.04 -4.58 5.46
N PHE A 133 -12.27 -5.59 4.67
CA PHE A 133 -13.50 -5.75 3.91
C PHE A 133 -14.43 -6.75 4.60
N THR A 134 -15.72 -6.41 4.66
CA THR A 134 -16.78 -7.27 5.24
C THR A 134 -17.41 -8.23 4.22
N SER A 135 -16.97 -8.17 2.97
CA SER A 135 -17.33 -9.06 1.87
C SER A 135 -16.11 -9.35 1.01
N ALA A 136 -16.11 -10.45 0.27
CA ALA A 136 -15.04 -10.77 -0.66
C ALA A 136 -14.87 -9.65 -1.70
N THR A 137 -13.73 -8.98 -1.66
CA THR A 137 -13.43 -7.79 -2.47
C THR A 137 -12.02 -7.89 -3.05
N ASN A 138 -11.89 -7.68 -4.35
CA ASN A 138 -10.60 -7.46 -4.98
C ASN A 138 -10.22 -5.98 -4.77
N ALA A 139 -9.31 -5.73 -3.84
CA ALA A 139 -8.99 -4.38 -3.43
C ALA A 139 -8.04 -3.65 -4.39
N TYR A 140 -7.15 -4.38 -5.07
CA TYR A 140 -6.12 -3.85 -5.98
C TYR A 140 -5.29 -2.70 -5.39
N ASN A 141 -5.15 -2.64 -4.06
CA ASN A 141 -4.30 -1.68 -3.41
C ASN A 141 -2.84 -2.10 -3.50
N VAL A 142 -1.97 -1.17 -3.88
CA VAL A 142 -0.51 -1.33 -3.86
C VAL A 142 0.07 -0.32 -2.88
N ALA A 143 0.65 -0.78 -1.79
CA ALA A 143 1.29 0.07 -0.80
C ALA A 143 2.70 -0.46 -0.48
N VAL A 144 3.71 0.39 -0.68
CA VAL A 144 5.12 0.06 -0.45
C VAL A 144 5.80 1.15 0.37
N GLY A 145 6.24 0.83 1.57
CA GLY A 145 6.93 1.77 2.45
C GLY A 145 6.45 1.67 3.90
N TYR A 146 7.16 2.35 4.81
CA TYR A 146 6.77 2.46 6.21
C TYR A 146 5.40 3.12 6.32
N GLN A 147 4.41 2.43 6.87
CA GLN A 147 3.03 2.90 7.09
C GLN A 147 2.33 3.48 5.85
N ALA A 148 2.72 3.06 4.63
CA ALA A 148 1.98 3.46 3.43
C ALA A 148 0.54 2.91 3.49
N GLY A 149 -0.44 3.78 3.29
CA GLY A 149 -1.87 3.42 3.35
C GLY A 149 -2.32 2.86 4.69
N THR A 150 -1.67 3.21 5.80
CA THR A 150 -1.94 2.58 7.11
C THR A 150 -3.39 2.76 7.58
N ALA A 151 -4.07 3.85 7.23
CA ALA A 151 -5.46 4.12 7.60
C ALA A 151 -6.50 3.61 6.58
N VAL A 152 -6.08 3.04 5.45
CA VAL A 152 -7.04 2.49 4.45
C VAL A 152 -7.93 1.46 5.13
N THR A 153 -9.25 1.64 5.00
CA THR A 153 -10.25 0.70 5.51
C THR A 153 -10.92 -0.06 4.38
N THR A 154 -11.71 0.62 3.56
CA THR A 154 -12.44 0.04 2.43
C THR A 154 -12.13 0.71 1.09
N GLY A 155 -11.17 1.65 1.06
CA GLY A 155 -10.66 2.23 -0.19
C GLY A 155 -10.01 1.16 -1.08
N VAL A 156 -10.21 1.25 -2.38
CA VAL A 156 -9.69 0.31 -3.38
C VAL A 156 -8.90 1.01 -4.48
N GLU A 157 -8.11 0.25 -5.23
CA GLU A 157 -7.38 0.73 -6.41
C GLU A 157 -6.36 1.85 -6.11
N ASN A 158 -5.87 1.95 -4.87
CA ASN A 158 -4.88 2.94 -4.50
C ASN A 158 -3.46 2.42 -4.74
N THR A 159 -2.59 3.27 -5.29
CA THR A 159 -1.15 3.01 -5.45
C THR A 159 -0.35 3.98 -4.58
N LEU A 160 0.24 3.49 -3.48
CA LEU A 160 0.86 4.28 -2.41
C LEU A 160 2.31 3.83 -2.19
N ILE A 161 3.28 4.54 -2.77
CA ILE A 161 4.69 4.16 -2.75
C ILE A 161 5.53 5.24 -2.06
N GLY A 162 6.02 4.95 -0.88
CA GLY A 162 6.81 5.86 -0.05
C GLY A 162 6.43 5.77 1.42
N GLY A 163 7.34 6.16 2.30
CA GLY A 163 7.01 6.25 3.74
C GLY A 163 5.88 7.25 3.97
N LEU A 164 4.81 6.84 4.66
CA LEU A 164 3.62 7.66 4.94
C LEU A 164 2.90 8.17 3.67
N ALA A 165 3.02 7.46 2.52
CA ALA A 165 2.21 7.77 1.35
C ALA A 165 0.75 7.36 1.62
N GLY A 166 -0.18 8.29 1.47
CA GLY A 166 -1.62 8.04 1.67
C GLY A 166 -1.98 7.49 3.04
N ASP A 167 -1.21 7.83 4.07
CA ASP A 167 -1.35 7.24 5.41
C ASP A 167 -2.64 7.63 6.14
N ALA A 168 -3.37 8.67 5.67
CA ALA A 168 -4.69 9.05 6.17
C ALA A 168 -5.87 8.56 5.29
N ILE A 169 -5.63 7.98 4.12
CA ILE A 169 -6.71 7.47 3.26
C ILE A 169 -7.54 6.44 4.03
N THR A 170 -8.86 6.62 4.04
CA THR A 170 -9.79 5.67 4.65
C THR A 170 -10.63 4.93 3.60
N THR A 171 -11.50 5.65 2.91
CA THR A 171 -12.40 5.11 1.88
C THR A 171 -12.11 5.63 0.48
N GLY A 172 -11.16 6.58 0.33
CA GLY A 172 -10.77 7.12 -0.97
C GLY A 172 -10.32 6.05 -1.96
N VAL A 173 -10.73 6.18 -3.22
CA VAL A 173 -10.47 5.18 -4.27
C VAL A 173 -9.62 5.75 -5.40
N SER A 174 -8.88 4.87 -6.08
CA SER A 174 -8.12 5.21 -7.29
C SER A 174 -7.12 6.37 -7.11
N ASN A 175 -6.51 6.49 -5.93
CA ASN A 175 -5.48 7.49 -5.68
C ASN A 175 -4.08 6.93 -5.96
N THR A 176 -3.22 7.75 -6.56
CA THR A 176 -1.81 7.47 -6.78
C THR A 176 -0.93 8.40 -5.93
N GLY A 177 -0.24 7.86 -4.96
CA GLY A 177 0.72 8.56 -4.12
C GLY A 177 2.13 7.97 -4.28
N VAL A 178 3.06 8.68 -4.92
CA VAL A 178 4.45 8.23 -5.07
C VAL A 178 5.41 9.25 -4.49
N GLY A 179 6.00 8.94 -3.36
CA GLY A 179 6.89 9.82 -2.61
C GLY A 179 6.55 9.83 -1.12
N LYS A 180 7.49 10.25 -0.28
CA LYS A 180 7.23 10.38 1.15
C LYS A 180 6.09 11.37 1.39
N SER A 181 5.07 10.97 2.18
CA SER A 181 3.91 11.78 2.56
C SER A 181 3.16 12.38 1.35
N SER A 182 3.22 11.76 0.18
CA SER A 182 2.35 12.16 -0.93
C SER A 182 0.92 11.73 -0.65
N VAL A 183 -0.07 12.54 -1.01
CA VAL A 183 -1.51 12.38 -0.68
C VAL A 183 -1.75 12.08 0.80
N GLY A 184 -0.86 12.60 1.68
CA GLY A 184 -0.75 12.19 3.09
C GLY A 184 -1.98 12.44 3.94
N ALA A 185 -2.70 13.55 3.76
CA ALA A 185 -3.92 13.88 4.52
C ALA A 185 -5.22 13.49 3.79
N THR A 186 -5.16 12.90 2.58
CA THR A 186 -6.35 12.45 1.86
C THR A 186 -7.10 11.43 2.70
N THR A 187 -8.40 11.63 2.89
CA THR A 187 -9.26 10.70 3.65
C THR A 187 -10.25 9.97 2.74
N THR A 188 -11.13 10.72 2.09
CA THR A 188 -12.20 10.20 1.22
C THR A 188 -12.07 10.69 -0.22
N GLY A 189 -11.11 11.58 -0.52
CA GLY A 189 -10.91 12.08 -1.89
C GLY A 189 -10.50 10.99 -2.87
N ASP A 190 -11.03 11.06 -4.08
CA ASP A 190 -10.88 10.06 -5.13
C ASP A 190 -10.08 10.61 -6.33
N PHE A 191 -9.48 9.70 -7.09
CA PHE A 191 -8.82 9.99 -8.37
C PHE A 191 -7.69 11.02 -8.28
N ASN A 192 -7.00 11.12 -7.15
CA ASN A 192 -5.89 12.06 -7.00
C ASN A 192 -4.56 11.40 -7.38
N THR A 193 -3.70 12.16 -8.04
CA THR A 193 -2.34 11.75 -8.39
C THR A 193 -1.32 12.68 -7.76
N GLY A 194 -0.57 12.20 -6.76
CA GLY A 194 0.53 12.92 -6.12
C GLY A 194 1.86 12.20 -6.37
N VAL A 195 2.77 12.80 -7.12
CA VAL A 195 4.11 12.25 -7.38
C VAL A 195 5.18 13.24 -6.93
N GLY A 196 5.86 12.93 -5.86
CA GLY A 196 6.87 13.77 -5.23
C GLY A 196 6.73 13.80 -3.72
N HIS A 197 7.79 14.21 -3.02
CA HIS A 197 7.71 14.42 -1.58
C HIS A 197 6.69 15.52 -1.24
N GLY A 198 5.66 15.19 -0.45
CA GLY A 198 4.62 16.13 -0.03
C GLY A 198 3.74 16.65 -1.15
N ALA A 199 3.68 16.01 -2.32
CA ALA A 199 2.69 16.34 -3.34
C ALA A 199 1.29 16.02 -2.81
N LEU A 200 0.34 16.96 -2.89
CA LEU A 200 -1.02 16.83 -2.31
C LEU A 200 -1.01 16.51 -0.81
N LEU A 201 -0.07 17.09 -0.07
CA LEU A 201 0.15 16.73 1.35
C LEU A 201 -1.09 16.92 2.22
N LYS A 202 -1.81 18.06 2.05
CA LYS A 202 -2.98 18.41 2.89
C LYS A 202 -4.33 18.16 2.22
N ASN A 203 -4.36 17.54 1.04
CA ASN A 203 -5.63 17.18 0.38
C ASN A 203 -6.44 16.30 1.33
N THR A 204 -7.70 16.63 1.57
CA THR A 204 -8.55 15.84 2.49
C THR A 204 -9.65 15.08 1.76
N THR A 205 -10.58 15.79 1.17
CA THR A 205 -11.78 15.23 0.52
C THR A 205 -11.88 15.59 -0.96
N ALA A 206 -10.91 16.36 -1.47
CA ALA A 206 -10.94 16.82 -2.86
C ALA A 206 -10.58 15.70 -3.83
N ASP A 207 -11.20 15.76 -5.00
CA ASP A 207 -11.09 14.76 -6.05
C ASP A 207 -10.35 15.29 -7.27
N SER A 208 -9.82 14.36 -8.08
CA SER A 208 -9.35 14.62 -9.44
C SER A 208 -8.20 15.62 -9.53
N ASN A 209 -7.36 15.72 -8.53
CA ASN A 209 -6.18 16.57 -8.56
C ASN A 209 -4.95 15.81 -9.07
N THR A 210 -4.12 16.47 -9.88
CA THR A 210 -2.83 15.96 -10.35
C THR A 210 -1.71 16.87 -9.89
N ALA A 211 -0.81 16.36 -9.06
CA ALA A 211 0.36 17.08 -8.53
C ALA A 211 1.64 16.28 -8.76
N VAL A 212 2.55 16.81 -9.56
CA VAL A 212 3.85 16.19 -9.87
C VAL A 212 4.99 17.16 -9.57
N GLY A 213 5.74 16.86 -8.53
CA GLY A 213 6.85 17.69 -8.06
C GLY A 213 6.95 17.75 -6.54
N TYR A 214 8.09 18.23 -6.03
CA TYR A 214 8.24 18.50 -4.60
C TYR A 214 7.21 19.55 -4.17
N GLN A 215 6.38 19.22 -3.18
CA GLN A 215 5.32 20.09 -2.64
C GLN A 215 4.36 20.70 -3.67
N ALA A 216 4.19 20.07 -4.83
CA ALA A 216 3.16 20.48 -5.77
C ALA A 216 1.78 20.32 -5.13
N LEU A 217 0.95 21.37 -5.18
CA LEU A 217 -0.41 21.41 -4.61
C LEU A 217 -0.47 20.97 -3.13
N ALA A 218 0.54 21.36 -2.34
CA ALA A 218 0.76 20.83 -1.00
C ALA A 218 -0.32 21.24 0.01
N ASP A 219 -0.83 22.44 -0.06
CA ASP A 219 -1.78 23.02 0.89
C ASP A 219 -3.24 22.86 0.47
N ASN A 220 -3.51 22.20 -0.67
CA ASN A 220 -4.88 21.94 -1.11
C ASN A 220 -5.64 21.16 -0.05
N THR A 221 -6.85 21.60 0.26
CA THR A 221 -7.73 20.89 1.21
C THR A 221 -8.96 20.32 0.52
N THR A 222 -9.71 21.16 -0.18
CA THR A 222 -10.98 20.80 -0.83
C THR A 222 -11.06 21.23 -2.30
N GLY A 223 -10.04 21.93 -2.84
CA GLY A 223 -10.01 22.31 -4.26
C GLY A 223 -9.88 21.08 -5.17
N PHE A 224 -10.70 20.96 -6.19
CA PHE A 224 -10.77 19.82 -7.09
C PHE A 224 -10.30 20.15 -8.52
N SER A 225 -9.99 19.12 -9.29
CA SER A 225 -9.61 19.25 -10.71
C SER A 225 -8.42 20.17 -10.99
N ASN A 226 -7.49 20.31 -10.06
CA ASN A 226 -6.29 21.09 -10.26
C ASN A 226 -5.17 20.23 -10.86
N THR A 227 -4.36 20.85 -11.74
CA THR A 227 -3.15 20.24 -12.30
C THR A 227 -1.92 21.08 -11.94
N ALA A 228 -1.01 20.52 -11.15
CA ALA A 228 0.24 21.14 -10.73
C ALA A 228 1.43 20.30 -11.20
N LEU A 229 2.26 20.82 -12.08
CA LEU A 229 3.47 20.16 -12.56
C LEU A 229 4.69 21.05 -12.35
N GLY A 230 5.50 20.74 -11.37
CA GLY A 230 6.70 21.45 -11.01
C GLY A 230 6.88 21.56 -9.50
N LYS A 231 8.12 21.85 -9.07
CA LYS A 231 8.39 22.14 -7.67
C LYS A 231 7.57 23.35 -7.20
N ASP A 232 6.85 23.23 -6.09
CA ASP A 232 6.01 24.28 -5.49
C ASP A 232 4.97 24.91 -6.46
N ALA A 233 4.55 24.19 -7.51
CA ALA A 233 3.43 24.62 -8.36
C ALA A 233 2.12 24.52 -7.57
N LEU A 234 1.30 25.61 -7.54
CA LEU A 234 0.04 25.70 -6.76
C LEU A 234 0.21 25.36 -5.27
N ALA A 235 1.40 25.54 -4.68
CA ALA A 235 1.70 25.00 -3.35
C ALA A 235 0.77 25.53 -2.25
N ASN A 236 0.31 26.78 -2.31
CA ASN A 236 -0.54 27.41 -1.31
C ASN A 236 -2.05 27.39 -1.65
N THR A 237 -2.46 26.76 -2.74
CA THR A 237 -3.88 26.61 -3.07
C THR A 237 -4.58 25.82 -1.96
N THR A 238 -5.72 26.33 -1.49
CA THR A 238 -6.51 25.68 -0.43
C THR A 238 -7.86 25.14 -0.93
N THR A 239 -8.63 25.98 -1.62
CA THR A 239 -9.97 25.65 -2.10
C THR A 239 -10.19 26.02 -3.56
N GLY A 240 -9.19 26.61 -4.25
CA GLY A 240 -9.30 26.96 -5.67
C GLY A 240 -9.44 25.72 -6.55
N ASP A 241 -10.32 25.80 -7.55
CA ASP A 241 -10.69 24.70 -8.43
C ASP A 241 -10.19 24.91 -9.86
N SER A 242 -10.01 23.81 -10.61
CA SER A 242 -9.83 23.83 -12.07
C SER A 242 -8.61 24.65 -12.53
N ASN A 243 -7.57 24.76 -11.73
CA ASN A 243 -6.36 25.48 -12.09
C ASN A 243 -5.34 24.58 -12.76
N VAL A 244 -4.59 25.12 -13.73
CA VAL A 244 -3.47 24.45 -14.39
C VAL A 244 -2.19 25.26 -14.16
N ALA A 245 -1.23 24.69 -13.42
CA ALA A 245 0.08 25.31 -13.17
C ALA A 245 1.21 24.37 -13.63
N VAL A 246 1.99 24.81 -14.61
CA VAL A 246 3.12 24.07 -15.15
C VAL A 246 4.40 24.92 -15.04
N GLY A 247 5.31 24.50 -14.20
CA GLY A 247 6.59 25.20 -13.96
C GLY A 247 6.86 25.39 -12.47
N GLN A 248 8.14 25.54 -12.11
CA GLN A 248 8.51 25.81 -10.73
C GLN A 248 7.87 27.12 -10.23
N ASN A 249 7.25 27.09 -9.04
CA ASN A 249 6.54 28.23 -8.43
C ASN A 249 5.47 28.86 -9.36
N SER A 250 4.93 28.11 -10.30
CA SER A 250 3.81 28.58 -11.10
C SER A 250 2.56 28.67 -10.20
N MET A 251 1.95 29.83 -10.12
CA MET A 251 0.75 30.11 -9.33
C MET A 251 0.92 29.78 -7.83
N ASP A 252 2.13 29.98 -7.30
CA ASP A 252 2.48 29.55 -5.93
C ASP A 252 1.60 30.24 -4.86
N ALA A 253 1.30 31.54 -4.99
CA ALA A 253 0.50 32.29 -4.02
C ALA A 253 -1.03 32.07 -4.16
N ASN A 254 -1.52 31.33 -5.16
CA ASN A 254 -2.95 31.14 -5.33
C ASN A 254 -3.54 30.44 -4.09
N THR A 255 -4.65 30.94 -3.57
CA THR A 255 -5.35 30.33 -2.43
C THR A 255 -6.74 29.82 -2.82
N THR A 256 -7.53 30.68 -3.42
CA THR A 256 -8.95 30.39 -3.75
C THR A 256 -9.32 30.74 -5.19
N GLY A 257 -8.36 31.23 -6.02
CA GLY A 257 -8.64 31.54 -7.42
C GLY A 257 -8.93 30.30 -8.24
N ASP A 258 -9.91 30.39 -9.15
CA ASP A 258 -10.40 29.28 -9.98
C ASP A 258 -10.10 29.53 -11.46
N ASP A 259 -10.13 28.44 -12.26
CA ASP A 259 -10.08 28.48 -13.72
C ASP A 259 -8.83 29.20 -14.30
N ASN A 260 -7.72 29.22 -13.59
CA ASN A 260 -6.49 29.87 -14.04
C ASN A 260 -5.56 28.90 -14.76
N VAL A 261 -4.88 29.38 -15.78
CA VAL A 261 -3.84 28.66 -16.52
C VAL A 261 -2.51 29.42 -16.43
N ALA A 262 -1.51 28.81 -15.80
CA ALA A 262 -0.16 29.35 -15.69
C ALA A 262 0.88 28.35 -16.20
N VAL A 263 1.58 28.68 -17.26
CA VAL A 263 2.63 27.86 -17.87
C VAL A 263 3.94 28.64 -17.95
N GLY A 264 4.89 28.25 -17.13
CA GLY A 264 6.21 28.89 -17.02
C GLY A 264 6.64 29.05 -15.57
N GLN A 265 7.96 29.12 -15.33
CA GLN A 265 8.49 29.39 -14.00
C GLN A 265 7.95 30.72 -13.46
N GLY A 266 7.29 30.72 -12.29
CA GLY A 266 6.74 31.93 -11.68
C GLY A 266 5.65 32.63 -12.52
N ALA A 267 4.97 31.93 -13.40
CA ALA A 267 3.78 32.46 -14.08
C ALA A 267 2.64 32.58 -13.06
N LEU A 268 1.94 33.73 -13.02
CA LEU A 268 0.88 34.04 -12.05
C LEU A 268 1.28 33.82 -10.59
N ASP A 269 2.54 34.00 -10.21
CA ASP A 269 3.02 33.63 -8.87
C ASP A 269 2.43 34.49 -7.74
N ALA A 270 2.02 35.73 -8.00
CA ALA A 270 1.36 36.60 -7.02
C ALA A 270 -0.18 36.52 -7.02
N ASN A 271 -0.80 35.73 -7.93
CA ASN A 271 -2.26 35.58 -7.93
C ASN A 271 -2.74 34.90 -6.66
N THR A 272 -3.68 35.48 -5.96
CA THR A 272 -4.23 34.90 -4.72
C THR A 272 -5.67 34.42 -4.87
N THR A 273 -6.53 35.21 -5.47
CA THR A 273 -7.98 34.95 -5.52
C THR A 273 -8.62 35.20 -6.88
N ALA A 274 -7.86 35.74 -7.86
CA ALA A 274 -8.44 36.07 -9.17
C ALA A 274 -8.68 34.80 -10.00
N ASN A 275 -9.75 34.82 -10.78
CA ASN A 275 -10.23 33.71 -11.61
C ASN A 275 -10.03 33.98 -13.11
N GLY A 276 -9.95 32.92 -13.89
CA GLY A 276 -10.02 32.94 -15.36
C GLY A 276 -8.81 33.58 -16.03
N ASN A 277 -7.64 33.65 -15.37
CA ASN A 277 -6.44 34.20 -15.96
C ASN A 277 -5.67 33.16 -16.78
N THR A 278 -5.09 33.62 -17.89
CA THR A 278 -4.14 32.78 -18.67
C THR A 278 -2.81 33.49 -18.79
N ALA A 279 -1.74 32.86 -18.29
CA ALA A 279 -0.37 33.34 -18.33
C ALA A 279 0.56 32.28 -18.91
N VAL A 280 1.26 32.58 -20.00
CA VAL A 280 2.21 31.69 -20.63
C VAL A 280 3.56 32.40 -20.78
N GLY A 281 4.59 31.82 -20.21
CA GLY A 281 5.95 32.36 -20.21
C GLY A 281 6.49 32.57 -18.79
N LYS A 282 7.83 32.59 -18.66
CA LYS A 282 8.48 32.84 -17.37
C LYS A 282 8.03 34.19 -16.78
N SER A 283 7.57 34.17 -15.53
CA SER A 283 7.07 35.33 -14.78
C SER A 283 5.96 36.13 -15.49
N SER A 284 5.24 35.50 -16.42
CA SER A 284 4.09 36.11 -17.09
C SER A 284 3.00 36.40 -16.06
N LEU A 285 2.43 37.61 -16.09
CA LEU A 285 1.44 38.09 -15.11
C LEU A 285 1.87 37.90 -13.64
N GLY A 286 3.18 37.87 -13.35
CA GLY A 286 3.73 37.58 -12.02
C GLY A 286 3.36 38.59 -10.94
N ALA A 287 2.87 39.79 -11.29
CA ALA A 287 2.40 40.82 -10.34
C ALA A 287 0.85 40.92 -10.27
N ASN A 288 0.13 40.05 -10.96
CA ASN A 288 -1.33 40.01 -10.88
C ASN A 288 -1.78 39.46 -9.53
N THR A 289 -2.62 40.17 -8.82
CA THR A 289 -3.09 39.76 -7.48
C THR A 289 -4.60 39.60 -7.41
N THR A 290 -5.36 40.28 -8.32
CA THR A 290 -6.83 40.29 -8.34
C THR A 290 -7.37 40.16 -9.75
#